data_e74b1b6785938e67a26bbaa53dfeb6fd
#
_entry.id   e74b1b6785938e67a26bbaa53dfeb6fd
#
_cell.length_a   1.000
_cell.length_b   1.000
_cell.length_c   1.000
_cell.angle_alpha   90.00
_cell.angle_beta   90.00
_cell.angle_gamma   90.00
#
_symmetry.space_group_name_H-M   'P 1'
#
loop_
_entity.id
_entity.type
_entity.pdbx_description
1 polymer ?
#
loop_
_entity_poly.entity_id
_entity_poly.type
_entity_poly.pdbx_seq_one_letter_code
_entity_poly.pdbx_strand_id
1 'polypeptide(L)'
;MDELWQRYRAFWTPVLWGIGAFLAGLIVVHMFTDDPEAGVRGNENQARSIKQKVAPNAAQIRVAKESTDALERRTSAYAKLLDQRHGDGEDAIAAYVDQALKAAILRGKSPADPASFDGDTAAAAQANARFQQLRDDRLKALQSQDPNVSFSRIKADVVQELAIRANRADVDVDVDEFGLSIASVDRSSLPRYLANLALVATVVDVAIREGVRSIDSVVLLPSEVRGSVESVEPFLQEWPLKIDITGPPETLTAVLDLLTDPMRPTALGSTSWKQVAKKEGLVKGEFKLYSVRVRPAASLGLEKEEG
;
A
#
# COMPACT_ATOMS: atom_id res chain seq x y z
N MET A 1 9.96 -71.57 4.48
CA MET A 1 9.91 -70.03 4.64
C MET A 1 9.83 -69.35 3.31
N ASP A 2 10.32 -69.88 2.24
CA ASP A 2 10.33 -69.23 0.90
C ASP A 2 8.94 -69.05 0.27
N GLU A 3 8.02 -70.04 0.49
CA GLU A 3 6.64 -69.91 -0.07
C GLU A 3 5.81 -68.78 0.58
N LEU A 4 6.00 -68.55 1.87
CA LEU A 4 5.34 -67.45 2.56
C LEU A 4 5.87 -66.06 2.07
N TRP A 5 7.19 -66.03 1.83
CA TRP A 5 7.80 -64.75 1.29
C TRP A 5 7.33 -64.47 -0.13
N GLN A 6 7.23 -65.48 -0.98
CA GLN A 6 6.72 -65.20 -2.36
C GLN A 6 5.24 -64.78 -2.39
N ARG A 7 4.42 -65.35 -1.48
CA ARG A 7 2.98 -65.05 -1.41
C ARG A 7 2.67 -63.65 -0.92
N TYR A 8 3.54 -63.08 -0.09
CA TYR A 8 3.35 -61.75 0.48
C TYR A 8 4.33 -60.72 -0.04
N ARG A 9 5.13 -61.05 -1.04
CA ARG A 9 6.14 -60.16 -1.63
C ARG A 9 5.53 -58.85 -2.14
N ALA A 10 4.38 -58.91 -2.76
CA ALA A 10 3.67 -57.72 -3.27
C ALA A 10 3.24 -56.76 -2.14
N PHE A 11 3.01 -57.29 -0.93
CA PHE A 11 2.67 -56.47 0.23
C PHE A 11 3.91 -55.97 0.98
N TRP A 12 4.90 -56.84 1.18
CA TRP A 12 6.08 -56.48 1.96
C TRP A 12 7.05 -55.55 1.21
N THR A 13 7.10 -55.60 -0.11
CA THR A 13 8.00 -54.74 -0.90
C THR A 13 7.70 -53.28 -0.68
N PRO A 14 6.46 -52.75 -0.82
CA PRO A 14 6.17 -51.35 -0.57
C PRO A 14 6.34 -50.94 0.90
N VAL A 15 6.06 -51.86 1.86
CA VAL A 15 6.26 -51.62 3.30
C VAL A 15 7.75 -51.42 3.63
N LEU A 16 8.60 -52.31 3.11
CA LEU A 16 10.05 -52.17 3.31
C LEU A 16 10.64 -50.95 2.64
N TRP A 17 10.13 -50.56 1.46
CA TRP A 17 10.51 -49.34 0.82
C TRP A 17 10.05 -48.10 1.61
N GLY A 18 8.84 -48.13 2.17
CA GLY A 18 8.32 -47.06 3.04
C GLY A 18 9.16 -46.91 4.31
N ILE A 19 9.51 -48.01 4.97
CA ILE A 19 10.38 -47.99 6.16
C ILE A 19 11.77 -47.47 5.78
N GLY A 20 12.33 -47.93 4.66
CA GLY A 20 13.64 -47.51 4.17
C GLY A 20 13.66 -45.97 3.87
N ALA A 21 12.64 -45.49 3.20
CA ALA A 21 12.49 -44.05 2.90
C ALA A 21 12.31 -43.18 4.18
N PHE A 22 11.54 -43.71 5.15
CA PHE A 22 11.36 -43.04 6.45
C PHE A 22 12.67 -43.00 7.25
N LEU A 23 13.43 -44.10 7.31
CA LEU A 23 14.72 -44.10 7.99
C LEU A 23 15.77 -43.24 7.28
N ALA A 24 15.78 -43.22 5.96
CA ALA A 24 16.63 -42.31 5.19
C ALA A 24 16.25 -40.85 5.46
N GLY A 25 14.95 -40.55 5.51
CA GLY A 25 14.44 -39.20 5.87
C GLY A 25 14.86 -38.78 7.28
N LEU A 26 14.77 -39.69 8.25
CA LEU A 26 15.23 -39.46 9.63
C LEU A 26 16.74 -39.20 9.71
N ILE A 27 17.55 -39.92 8.95
CA ILE A 27 19.01 -39.68 8.88
C ILE A 27 19.31 -38.35 8.27
N VAL A 28 18.62 -37.95 7.19
CA VAL A 28 18.78 -36.65 6.58
C VAL A 28 18.38 -35.56 7.56
N VAL A 29 17.23 -35.65 8.20
CA VAL A 29 16.80 -34.67 9.22
C VAL A 29 17.83 -34.61 10.35
N HIS A 30 18.34 -35.75 10.84
CA HIS A 30 19.36 -35.80 11.89
C HIS A 30 20.68 -35.15 11.45
N MET A 31 21.10 -35.39 10.20
CA MET A 31 22.30 -34.71 9.64
C MET A 31 22.15 -33.19 9.49
N PHE A 32 20.93 -32.70 9.29
CA PHE A 32 20.66 -31.26 9.19
C PHE A 32 20.25 -30.63 10.53
N THR A 33 19.88 -31.43 11.54
CA THR A 33 19.50 -30.94 12.88
C THR A 33 20.58 -31.17 13.94
N ASP A 34 21.58 -32.04 13.65
CA ASP A 34 22.74 -32.21 14.53
C ASP A 34 23.66 -31.00 14.36
N ASP A 35 23.46 -30.10 15.16
CA ASP A 35 24.20 -28.97 15.74
C ASP A 35 23.57 -27.60 15.53
N PRO A 36 22.34 -27.38 16.03
CA PRO A 36 21.83 -25.97 16.10
C PRO A 36 22.75 -25.11 16.97
N GLU A 37 23.46 -25.70 17.96
CA GLU A 37 24.43 -24.98 18.77
C GLU A 37 25.73 -24.66 18.04
N ALA A 38 26.20 -25.50 17.10
CA ALA A 38 27.38 -25.18 16.28
C ALA A 38 27.11 -24.03 15.30
N GLY A 39 25.91 -24.00 14.69
CA GLY A 39 25.47 -22.89 13.86
C GLY A 39 25.35 -21.58 14.63
N VAL A 40 24.77 -21.63 15.83
CA VAL A 40 24.64 -20.46 16.70
C VAL A 40 26.00 -20.01 17.22
N ARG A 41 26.85 -20.92 17.68
CA ARG A 41 28.23 -20.60 18.12
C ARG A 41 29.10 -20.10 16.96
N GLY A 42 28.93 -20.65 15.76
CA GLY A 42 29.58 -20.14 14.55
C GLY A 42 29.20 -18.70 14.23
N ASN A 43 27.90 -18.41 14.28
CA ASN A 43 27.36 -17.06 14.08
C ASN A 43 27.74 -16.10 15.21
N GLU A 44 27.76 -16.56 16.48
CA GLU A 44 28.24 -15.74 17.61
C GLU A 44 29.74 -15.42 17.49
N ASN A 45 30.56 -16.40 17.10
CA ASN A 45 31.98 -16.19 16.92
C ASN A 45 32.27 -15.27 15.72
N GLN A 46 31.48 -15.40 14.64
CA GLN A 46 31.52 -14.48 13.50
C GLN A 46 31.06 -13.06 13.91
N ALA A 47 29.99 -12.95 14.66
CA ALA A 47 29.50 -11.68 15.20
C ALA A 47 30.50 -11.03 16.17
N ARG A 48 31.18 -11.83 17.02
CA ARG A 48 32.25 -11.34 17.89
C ARG A 48 33.50 -10.91 17.11
N SER A 49 33.90 -11.65 16.07
CA SER A 49 35.02 -11.30 15.20
C SER A 49 34.74 -10.03 14.38
N ILE A 50 33.50 -9.83 13.92
CA ILE A 50 33.05 -8.61 13.26
C ILE A 50 33.05 -7.44 14.24
N LYS A 51 32.54 -7.65 15.48
CA LYS A 51 32.60 -6.64 16.54
C LYS A 51 34.01 -6.23 16.90
N GLN A 52 34.96 -7.17 16.93
CA GLN A 52 36.36 -6.87 17.23
C GLN A 52 37.10 -6.23 16.05
N LYS A 53 36.72 -6.52 14.80
CA LYS A 53 37.38 -5.96 13.61
C LYS A 53 36.90 -4.57 13.23
N VAL A 54 35.71 -4.19 13.67
CA VAL A 54 35.11 -2.87 13.40
C VAL A 54 35.03 -2.12 14.71
N ALA A 55 36.11 -1.49 15.10
CA ALA A 55 36.04 -0.45 16.14
C ALA A 55 35.13 0.67 15.61
N PRO A 56 33.91 0.86 16.17
CA PRO A 56 32.96 1.84 15.63
C PRO A 56 33.56 3.23 15.86
N ASN A 57 33.92 3.91 14.76
CA ASN A 57 34.28 5.30 14.88
C ASN A 57 33.04 6.17 15.07
N ALA A 58 33.19 7.37 15.60
CA ALA A 58 32.07 8.27 15.90
C ALA A 58 31.16 8.55 14.67
N ALA A 59 31.71 8.52 13.46
CA ALA A 59 30.96 8.71 12.22
C ALA A 59 30.06 7.51 11.91
N GLN A 60 30.55 6.28 12.10
CA GLN A 60 29.77 5.06 11.90
C GLN A 60 28.64 4.93 12.93
N ILE A 61 28.89 5.30 14.18
CA ILE A 61 27.86 5.34 15.24
C ILE A 61 26.78 6.37 14.86
N ARG A 62 27.17 7.53 14.34
CA ARG A 62 26.21 8.56 13.92
C ARG A 62 25.34 8.07 12.75
N VAL A 63 25.94 7.49 11.72
CA VAL A 63 25.20 6.92 10.57
C VAL A 63 24.25 5.81 11.01
N ALA A 64 24.71 4.91 11.88
CA ALA A 64 23.86 3.84 12.42
C ALA A 64 22.69 4.42 13.23
N LYS A 65 22.92 5.44 14.04
CA LYS A 65 21.86 6.12 14.81
C LYS A 65 20.86 6.83 13.89
N GLU A 66 21.34 7.59 12.89
CA GLU A 66 20.50 8.26 11.92
C GLU A 66 19.62 7.26 11.13
N SER A 67 20.19 6.09 10.77
CA SER A 67 19.43 5.02 10.10
C SER A 67 18.39 4.36 11.02
N THR A 68 18.73 4.17 12.30
CA THR A 68 17.76 3.65 13.30
C THR A 68 16.63 4.63 13.53
N ASP A 69 16.92 5.91 13.73
CA ASP A 69 15.93 6.97 13.89
C ASP A 69 15.02 7.08 12.64
N ALA A 70 15.59 6.88 11.45
CA ALA A 70 14.82 6.85 10.20
C ALA A 70 13.89 5.62 10.12
N LEU A 71 14.37 4.44 10.54
CA LEU A 71 13.57 3.23 10.62
C LEU A 71 12.43 3.35 11.65
N GLU A 72 12.70 3.90 12.83
CA GLU A 72 11.68 4.15 13.85
C GLU A 72 10.59 5.11 13.35
N ARG A 73 10.99 6.20 12.70
CA ARG A 73 10.03 7.12 12.08
C ARG A 73 9.18 6.43 11.02
N ARG A 74 9.78 5.62 10.16
CA ARG A 74 9.07 4.83 9.14
C ARG A 74 8.12 3.83 9.80
N THR A 75 8.56 3.08 10.80
CA THR A 75 7.72 2.10 11.53
C THR A 75 6.55 2.79 12.22
N SER A 76 6.78 3.92 12.88
CA SER A 76 5.72 4.72 13.51
C SER A 76 4.73 5.26 12.49
N ALA A 77 5.21 5.74 11.33
CA ALA A 77 4.35 6.20 10.26
C ALA A 77 3.54 5.05 9.63
N TYR A 78 4.14 3.87 9.46
CA TYR A 78 3.42 2.67 9.02
C TYR A 78 2.36 2.24 10.02
N ALA A 79 2.69 2.20 11.32
CA ALA A 79 1.71 1.90 12.36
C ALA A 79 0.53 2.87 12.30
N LYS A 80 0.80 4.17 12.20
CA LYS A 80 -0.23 5.20 12.07
C LYS A 80 -1.05 5.06 10.79
N LEU A 81 -0.43 4.71 9.66
CA LEU A 81 -1.12 4.45 8.41
C LEU A 81 -1.98 3.18 8.50
N LEU A 82 -1.53 2.16 9.19
CA LEU A 82 -2.30 0.95 9.45
C LEU A 82 -3.49 1.27 10.35
N ASP A 83 -3.31 2.01 11.44
CA ASP A 83 -4.40 2.45 12.31
C ASP A 83 -5.46 3.24 11.55
N GLN A 84 -5.07 4.14 10.66
CA GLN A 84 -5.98 4.90 9.79
C GLN A 84 -6.74 4.03 8.78
N ARG A 85 -6.24 2.84 8.48
CA ARG A 85 -6.86 1.87 7.56
C ARG A 85 -7.64 0.77 8.26
N HIS A 86 -7.66 0.78 9.58
CA HIS A 86 -8.41 -0.16 10.38
C HIS A 86 -9.91 0.17 10.34
N GLY A 87 -10.67 -0.63 9.65
CA GLY A 87 -12.10 -0.72 9.81
C GLY A 87 -12.96 0.27 9.02
N ASP A 88 -14.25 0.18 9.30
CA ASP A 88 -15.34 0.99 8.76
C ASP A 88 -15.71 2.12 9.73
N GLY A 89 -14.89 2.35 10.76
CA GLY A 89 -15.14 3.32 11.80
C GLY A 89 -15.11 4.77 11.29
N GLU A 90 -15.71 5.68 12.03
CA GLU A 90 -15.75 7.10 11.70
C GLU A 90 -14.34 7.70 11.50
N ASP A 91 -13.36 7.21 12.24
CA ASP A 91 -11.96 7.64 12.11
C ASP A 91 -11.34 7.26 10.77
N ALA A 92 -11.61 6.04 10.28
CA ALA A 92 -11.12 5.59 8.97
C ALA A 92 -11.80 6.38 7.83
N ILE A 93 -13.09 6.62 7.93
CA ILE A 93 -13.86 7.44 6.99
C ILE A 93 -13.30 8.88 6.97
N ALA A 94 -13.09 9.48 8.14
CA ALA A 94 -12.48 10.80 8.26
C ALA A 94 -11.09 10.86 7.63
N ALA A 95 -10.26 9.83 7.84
CA ALA A 95 -8.92 9.73 7.26
C ALA A 95 -8.95 9.68 5.72
N TYR A 96 -9.89 8.95 5.11
CA TYR A 96 -10.03 8.90 3.65
C TYR A 96 -10.51 10.25 3.08
N VAL A 97 -11.48 10.91 3.74
CA VAL A 97 -11.93 12.26 3.35
C VAL A 97 -10.78 13.25 3.44
N ASP A 98 -10.03 13.23 4.53
CA ASP A 98 -8.86 14.07 4.73
C ASP A 98 -7.83 13.86 3.63
N GLN A 99 -7.50 12.60 3.32
CA GLN A 99 -6.52 12.27 2.29
C GLN A 99 -6.96 12.78 0.91
N ALA A 100 -8.22 12.54 0.53
CA ALA A 100 -8.77 12.97 -0.75
C ALA A 100 -8.76 14.49 -0.89
N LEU A 101 -9.26 15.21 0.13
CA LEU A 101 -9.28 16.68 0.14
C LEU A 101 -7.87 17.29 0.23
N LYS A 102 -6.95 16.69 0.99
CA LYS A 102 -5.53 17.12 1.03
C LYS A 102 -4.87 17.01 -0.34
N ALA A 103 -5.06 15.90 -1.03
CA ALA A 103 -4.51 15.73 -2.36
C ALA A 103 -5.07 16.78 -3.33
N ALA A 104 -6.37 17.02 -3.32
CA ALA A 104 -7.02 17.95 -4.23
C ALA A 104 -6.73 19.42 -3.89
N ILE A 105 -6.88 19.86 -2.64
CA ILE A 105 -6.82 21.28 -2.24
C ILE A 105 -5.41 21.70 -1.87
N LEU A 106 -4.73 20.89 -1.04
CA LEU A 106 -3.39 21.22 -0.54
C LEU A 106 -2.27 20.77 -1.48
N ARG A 107 -2.59 20.12 -2.59
CA ARG A 107 -1.60 19.60 -3.56
C ARG A 107 -0.58 18.68 -2.92
N GLY A 108 -1.02 17.85 -2.00
CA GLY A 108 -0.15 16.99 -1.21
C GLY A 108 0.84 17.75 -0.31
N LYS A 109 0.74 19.07 -0.24
CA LYS A 109 1.61 19.92 0.57
C LYS A 109 1.17 19.90 2.04
N SER A 110 2.11 20.14 2.94
CA SER A 110 1.80 20.28 4.37
C SER A 110 1.72 21.76 4.73
N PRO A 111 0.62 22.25 5.32
CA PRO A 111 0.55 23.63 5.80
C PRO A 111 1.58 23.93 6.90
N ALA A 112 2.09 22.90 7.58
CA ALA A 112 3.13 23.04 8.60
C ALA A 112 4.53 23.23 8.01
N ASP A 113 4.71 23.03 6.69
CA ASP A 113 5.96 23.25 5.99
C ASP A 113 5.84 24.47 5.04
N PRO A 114 6.32 25.66 5.45
CA PRO A 114 6.28 26.86 4.63
C PRO A 114 7.00 26.72 3.28
N ALA A 115 8.04 25.90 3.20
CA ALA A 115 8.78 25.64 1.97
C ALA A 115 7.89 24.95 0.92
N SER A 116 6.88 24.20 1.33
CA SER A 116 5.93 23.54 0.42
C SER A 116 5.02 24.53 -0.35
N PHE A 117 4.95 25.78 0.05
CA PHE A 117 4.19 26.85 -0.58
C PHE A 117 5.06 27.98 -1.16
N ASP A 118 6.31 27.65 -1.51
CA ASP A 118 7.29 28.61 -2.08
C ASP A 118 7.51 29.83 -1.16
N GLY A 119 7.33 29.68 0.14
CA GLY A 119 7.45 30.74 1.14
C GLY A 119 6.22 31.65 1.26
N ASP A 120 5.17 31.46 0.44
CA ASP A 120 3.92 32.22 0.55
C ASP A 120 3.06 31.71 1.71
N THR A 121 3.22 32.32 2.87
CA THR A 121 2.47 32.00 4.09
C THR A 121 0.99 32.36 3.98
N ALA A 122 0.63 33.38 3.19
CA ALA A 122 -0.76 33.81 3.02
C ALA A 122 -1.52 32.78 2.16
N ALA A 123 -0.93 32.33 1.06
CA ALA A 123 -1.49 31.26 0.23
C ALA A 123 -1.63 29.94 1.01
N ALA A 124 -0.63 29.59 1.82
CA ALA A 124 -0.68 28.42 2.70
C ALA A 124 -1.83 28.51 3.72
N ALA A 125 -1.98 29.65 4.38
CA ALA A 125 -3.06 29.90 5.34
C ALA A 125 -4.45 29.82 4.69
N GLN A 126 -4.62 30.44 3.51
CA GLN A 126 -5.87 30.40 2.76
C GLN A 126 -6.24 28.99 2.30
N ALA A 127 -5.28 28.23 1.75
CA ALA A 127 -5.50 26.86 1.33
C ALA A 127 -5.87 25.95 2.51
N ASN A 128 -5.20 26.14 3.67
CA ASN A 128 -5.50 25.41 4.88
C ASN A 128 -6.90 25.76 5.43
N ALA A 129 -7.26 27.04 5.48
CA ALA A 129 -8.58 27.46 5.92
C ALA A 129 -9.70 26.84 5.05
N ARG A 130 -9.52 26.86 3.73
CA ARG A 130 -10.45 26.25 2.78
C ARG A 130 -10.54 24.74 2.98
N PHE A 131 -9.40 24.07 3.19
CA PHE A 131 -9.36 22.64 3.48
C PHE A 131 -10.13 22.30 4.76
N GLN A 132 -9.87 23.01 5.86
CA GLN A 132 -10.53 22.75 7.15
C GLN A 132 -12.05 22.97 7.04
N GLN A 133 -12.47 24.06 6.41
CA GLN A 133 -13.90 24.32 6.20
C GLN A 133 -14.59 23.21 5.43
N LEU A 134 -14.04 22.82 4.26
CA LEU A 134 -14.62 21.75 3.45
C LEU A 134 -14.63 20.40 4.18
N ARG A 135 -13.52 20.08 4.86
CA ARG A 135 -13.40 18.87 5.67
C ARG A 135 -14.51 18.77 6.71
N ASP A 136 -14.65 19.80 7.54
CA ASP A 136 -15.61 19.79 8.64
C ASP A 136 -17.07 19.74 8.12
N ASP A 137 -17.38 20.48 7.06
CA ASP A 137 -18.69 20.45 6.41
C ASP A 137 -18.99 19.06 5.84
N ARG A 138 -18.02 18.38 5.21
CA ARG A 138 -18.21 17.04 4.61
C ARG A 138 -18.29 15.94 5.66
N LEU A 139 -17.48 16.00 6.71
CA LEU A 139 -17.59 15.04 7.84
C LEU A 139 -18.93 15.16 8.56
N LYS A 140 -19.40 16.39 8.81
CA LYS A 140 -20.72 16.63 9.38
C LYS A 140 -21.85 16.12 8.47
N ALA A 141 -21.71 16.30 7.16
CA ALA A 141 -22.68 15.79 6.19
C ALA A 141 -22.75 14.26 6.17
N LEU A 142 -21.60 13.56 6.31
CA LEU A 142 -21.56 12.10 6.38
C LEU A 142 -22.30 11.52 7.58
N GLN A 143 -22.38 12.26 8.69
CA GLN A 143 -23.11 11.85 9.88
C GLN A 143 -24.62 12.08 9.76
N SER A 144 -25.04 13.13 9.04
CA SER A 144 -26.42 13.63 9.05
C SER A 144 -27.20 13.41 7.75
N GLN A 145 -26.51 13.06 6.64
CA GLN A 145 -27.11 12.93 5.32
C GLN A 145 -27.04 11.50 4.79
N ASP A 146 -27.76 11.25 3.69
CA ASP A 146 -27.65 10.03 2.92
C ASP A 146 -26.20 9.82 2.44
N PRO A 147 -25.64 8.60 2.60
CA PRO A 147 -24.26 8.30 2.22
C PRO A 147 -23.96 8.59 0.74
N ASN A 148 -24.92 8.31 -0.14
CA ASN A 148 -24.77 8.56 -1.56
C ASN A 148 -24.67 10.07 -1.88
N VAL A 149 -25.52 10.88 -1.25
CA VAL A 149 -25.47 12.34 -1.40
C VAL A 149 -24.17 12.93 -0.86
N SER A 150 -23.75 12.47 0.32
CA SER A 150 -22.53 12.92 0.97
C SER A 150 -21.29 12.54 0.15
N PHE A 151 -21.20 11.30 -0.32
CA PHE A 151 -20.12 10.83 -1.17
C PHE A 151 -20.07 11.61 -2.49
N SER A 152 -21.23 11.83 -3.14
CA SER A 152 -21.28 12.56 -4.41
C SER A 152 -20.78 14.01 -4.27
N ARG A 153 -21.03 14.65 -3.13
CA ARG A 153 -20.51 15.99 -2.85
C ARG A 153 -19.00 15.99 -2.66
N ILE A 154 -18.47 15.06 -1.84
CA ILE A 154 -17.01 14.93 -1.63
C ILE A 154 -16.32 14.64 -2.96
N LYS A 155 -16.87 13.72 -3.75
CA LYS A 155 -16.37 13.40 -5.08
C LYS A 155 -16.34 14.62 -5.98
N ALA A 156 -17.43 15.39 -6.03
CA ALA A 156 -17.52 16.60 -6.86
C ALA A 156 -16.46 17.63 -6.49
N ASP A 157 -16.25 17.90 -5.20
CA ASP A 157 -15.22 18.83 -4.74
C ASP A 157 -13.82 18.39 -5.18
N VAL A 158 -13.50 17.10 -5.01
CA VAL A 158 -12.19 16.53 -5.37
C VAL A 158 -11.97 16.56 -6.88
N VAL A 159 -12.94 16.08 -7.65
CA VAL A 159 -12.87 16.06 -9.12
C VAL A 159 -12.71 17.48 -9.69
N GLN A 160 -13.50 18.41 -9.21
CA GLN A 160 -13.44 19.82 -9.65
C GLN A 160 -12.05 20.45 -9.38
N GLU A 161 -11.50 20.27 -8.18
CA GLU A 161 -10.19 20.82 -7.84
C GLU A 161 -9.06 20.18 -8.68
N LEU A 162 -9.11 18.87 -8.87
CA LEU A 162 -8.12 18.15 -9.70
C LEU A 162 -8.23 18.57 -11.17
N ALA A 163 -9.44 18.74 -11.70
CA ALA A 163 -9.65 19.20 -13.08
C ALA A 163 -9.12 20.61 -13.31
N ILE A 164 -9.41 21.55 -12.37
CA ILE A 164 -8.86 22.93 -12.43
C ILE A 164 -7.33 22.90 -12.44
N ARG A 165 -6.73 22.02 -11.64
CA ARG A 165 -5.27 21.91 -11.54
C ARG A 165 -4.66 21.27 -12.77
N ALA A 166 -5.27 20.22 -13.33
CA ALA A 166 -4.83 19.59 -14.56
C ALA A 166 -4.80 20.61 -15.71
N ASN A 167 -5.87 21.39 -15.86
CA ASN A 167 -5.94 22.47 -16.85
C ASN A 167 -4.85 23.52 -16.65
N ARG A 168 -4.55 23.92 -15.42
CA ARG A 168 -3.47 24.90 -15.14
C ARG A 168 -2.07 24.36 -15.41
N ALA A 169 -1.90 23.05 -15.28
CA ALA A 169 -0.62 22.35 -15.50
C ALA A 169 -0.47 21.88 -16.96
N ASP A 170 -1.42 22.19 -17.86
CA ASP A 170 -1.47 21.68 -19.25
C ASP A 170 -1.41 20.15 -19.33
N VAL A 171 -2.04 19.47 -18.36
CA VAL A 171 -2.20 18.02 -18.34
C VAL A 171 -3.55 17.68 -18.96
N ASP A 172 -3.52 16.90 -20.03
CA ASP A 172 -4.72 16.42 -20.68
C ASP A 172 -5.36 15.28 -19.89
N VAL A 173 -6.65 15.38 -19.60
CA VAL A 173 -7.39 14.38 -18.83
C VAL A 173 -8.54 13.85 -19.66
N ASP A 174 -8.36 12.66 -20.22
CA ASP A 174 -9.34 11.97 -21.07
C ASP A 174 -10.18 10.97 -20.26
N VAL A 175 -10.60 11.38 -19.05
CA VAL A 175 -11.35 10.50 -18.15
C VAL A 175 -12.46 11.25 -17.46
N ASP A 176 -13.69 10.88 -17.76
CA ASP A 176 -14.87 11.40 -17.06
C ASP A 176 -14.79 11.07 -15.57
N GLU A 177 -14.88 12.10 -14.73
CA GLU A 177 -14.89 11.97 -13.26
C GLU A 177 -13.76 11.07 -12.69
N PHE A 178 -12.63 10.97 -13.39
CA PHE A 178 -11.50 10.12 -13.01
C PHE A 178 -11.89 8.65 -12.72
N GLY A 179 -12.81 8.10 -13.51
CA GLY A 179 -13.29 6.72 -13.36
C GLY A 179 -14.14 6.46 -12.12
N LEU A 180 -14.58 7.49 -11.43
CA LEU A 180 -15.41 7.40 -10.23
C LEU A 180 -16.92 7.45 -10.52
N SER A 181 -17.34 7.06 -11.72
CA SER A 181 -18.76 6.89 -12.05
C SER A 181 -19.35 5.73 -11.26
N ILE A 182 -20.12 6.04 -10.20
CA ILE A 182 -20.68 5.09 -9.27
C ILE A 182 -22.20 5.30 -9.24
N ALA A 183 -22.95 4.22 -9.45
CA ALA A 183 -24.41 4.30 -9.55
C ALA A 183 -25.10 4.62 -8.20
N SER A 184 -24.63 4.03 -7.11
CA SER A 184 -25.11 4.33 -5.77
C SER A 184 -24.10 3.91 -4.70
N VAL A 185 -24.10 4.60 -3.57
CA VAL A 185 -23.26 4.33 -2.40
C VAL A 185 -24.17 4.14 -1.18
N ASP A 186 -24.11 2.97 -0.58
CA ASP A 186 -24.74 2.69 0.70
C ASP A 186 -23.73 2.83 1.86
N ARG A 187 -24.23 2.72 3.10
CA ARG A 187 -23.39 2.88 4.29
C ARG A 187 -22.31 1.80 4.42
N SER A 188 -22.54 0.60 3.91
CA SER A 188 -21.59 -0.51 3.98
C SER A 188 -20.48 -0.37 2.96
N SER A 189 -20.77 0.17 1.79
CA SER A 189 -19.79 0.39 0.71
C SER A 189 -19.06 1.73 0.78
N LEU A 190 -19.57 2.69 1.57
CA LEU A 190 -19.02 4.04 1.70
C LEU A 190 -17.52 4.07 2.03
N PRO A 191 -16.98 3.30 3.00
CA PRO A 191 -15.54 3.32 3.29
C PRO A 191 -14.68 2.92 2.09
N ARG A 192 -15.14 1.91 1.34
CA ARG A 192 -14.47 1.47 0.12
C ARG A 192 -14.41 2.58 -0.93
N TYR A 193 -15.52 3.25 -1.17
CA TYR A 193 -15.58 4.31 -2.18
C TYR A 193 -14.76 5.55 -1.77
N LEU A 194 -14.75 5.88 -0.49
CA LEU A 194 -13.90 6.97 0.03
C LEU A 194 -12.41 6.60 -0.05
N ALA A 195 -12.03 5.35 0.24
CA ALA A 195 -10.67 4.88 0.07
C ALA A 195 -10.21 4.94 -1.40
N ASN A 196 -11.09 4.53 -2.33
CA ASN A 196 -10.83 4.64 -3.76
C ASN A 196 -10.71 6.10 -4.22
N LEU A 197 -11.58 6.98 -3.73
CA LEU A 197 -11.51 8.41 -4.01
C LEU A 197 -10.19 9.01 -3.50
N ALA A 198 -9.76 8.65 -2.29
CA ALA A 198 -8.49 9.08 -1.72
C ALA A 198 -7.29 8.58 -2.54
N LEU A 199 -7.33 7.32 -3.00
CA LEU A 199 -6.30 6.76 -3.87
C LEU A 199 -6.24 7.50 -5.20
N VAL A 200 -7.37 7.65 -5.89
CA VAL A 200 -7.46 8.37 -7.17
C VAL A 200 -6.96 9.80 -7.01
N ALA A 201 -7.43 10.53 -5.99
CA ALA A 201 -7.00 11.90 -5.74
C ALA A 201 -5.49 12.01 -5.54
N THR A 202 -4.90 11.06 -4.78
CA THR A 202 -3.45 11.04 -4.53
C THR A 202 -2.66 10.77 -5.81
N VAL A 203 -3.10 9.80 -6.61
CA VAL A 203 -2.39 9.40 -7.83
C VAL A 203 -2.47 10.50 -8.89
N VAL A 204 -3.66 11.08 -9.07
CA VAL A 204 -3.88 12.19 -10.01
C VAL A 204 -3.12 13.44 -9.58
N ASP A 205 -3.12 13.78 -8.27
CA ASP A 205 -2.31 14.88 -7.74
C ASP A 205 -0.83 14.72 -8.06
N VAL A 206 -0.29 13.53 -7.83
CA VAL A 206 1.13 13.23 -8.14
C VAL A 206 1.38 13.36 -9.64
N ALA A 207 0.52 12.79 -10.48
CA ALA A 207 0.68 12.86 -11.94
C ALA A 207 0.65 14.30 -12.47
N ILE A 208 -0.30 15.13 -12.00
CA ILE A 208 -0.38 16.55 -12.36
C ILE A 208 0.88 17.29 -11.91
N ARG A 209 1.33 17.04 -10.71
CA ARG A 209 2.47 17.75 -10.10
C ARG A 209 3.80 17.43 -10.78
N GLU A 210 3.98 16.19 -11.20
CA GLU A 210 5.16 15.78 -11.96
C GLU A 210 5.10 16.18 -13.44
N GLY A 211 3.96 16.73 -13.90
CA GLY A 211 3.82 17.26 -15.25
C GLY A 211 3.73 16.17 -16.31
N VAL A 212 2.94 15.12 -16.08
CA VAL A 212 2.62 14.14 -17.11
C VAL A 212 1.92 14.83 -18.29
N ARG A 213 2.02 14.26 -19.48
CA ARG A 213 1.35 14.82 -20.67
C ARG A 213 -0.15 14.59 -20.63
N SER A 214 -0.58 13.37 -20.29
CA SER A 214 -2.00 13.03 -20.18
C SER A 214 -2.25 11.93 -19.17
N ILE A 215 -3.47 11.91 -18.63
CA ILE A 215 -4.07 10.81 -17.88
C ILE A 215 -5.13 10.21 -18.78
N ASP A 216 -4.82 9.05 -19.36
CA ASP A 216 -5.60 8.46 -20.45
C ASP A 216 -6.75 7.59 -19.94
N SER A 217 -6.58 6.91 -18.80
CA SER A 217 -7.64 6.13 -18.17
C SER A 217 -7.44 5.96 -16.67
N VAL A 218 -8.55 5.88 -15.95
CA VAL A 218 -8.59 5.50 -14.53
C VAL A 218 -9.74 4.51 -14.36
N VAL A 219 -9.44 3.29 -13.92
CA VAL A 219 -10.41 2.20 -13.81
C VAL A 219 -10.32 1.54 -12.44
N LEU A 220 -11.43 1.56 -11.71
CA LEU A 220 -11.59 0.79 -10.48
C LEU A 220 -11.82 -0.69 -10.82
N LEU A 221 -10.95 -1.56 -10.35
CA LEU A 221 -11.06 -2.99 -10.57
C LEU A 221 -11.85 -3.66 -9.41
N PRO A 222 -12.38 -4.88 -9.63
CA PRO A 222 -12.98 -5.65 -8.54
C PRO A 222 -12.01 -5.85 -7.36
N SER A 223 -12.55 -5.88 -6.15
CA SER A 223 -11.74 -6.09 -4.94
C SER A 223 -11.06 -7.46 -4.98
N GLU A 224 -9.81 -7.49 -4.58
CA GLU A 224 -9.03 -8.70 -4.36
C GLU A 224 -8.98 -8.99 -2.85
N VAL A 225 -9.13 -10.26 -2.50
CA VAL A 225 -9.15 -10.73 -1.12
C VAL A 225 -7.98 -11.69 -0.93
N ARG A 226 -7.12 -11.41 0.05
CA ARG A 226 -5.98 -12.25 0.38
C ARG A 226 -6.01 -12.69 1.85
N GLY A 227 -5.50 -13.89 2.11
CA GLY A 227 -5.39 -14.43 3.46
C GLY A 227 -6.69 -15.02 4.01
N SER A 228 -7.64 -15.43 3.14
CA SER A 228 -8.79 -16.21 3.59
C SER A 228 -8.36 -17.65 3.84
N VAL A 229 -8.52 -18.13 5.07
CA VAL A 229 -8.65 -19.54 5.39
C VAL A 229 -10.15 -19.83 5.35
N GLU A 230 -10.59 -21.01 4.90
CA GLU A 230 -12.00 -21.37 4.62
C GLU A 230 -13.03 -21.02 5.72
N SER A 231 -12.59 -20.70 6.92
CA SER A 231 -13.44 -20.35 8.08
C SER A 231 -13.20 -18.96 8.68
N VAL A 232 -12.28 -18.17 8.15
CA VAL A 232 -11.90 -16.87 8.73
C VAL A 232 -12.07 -15.77 7.69
N GLU A 233 -12.71 -14.68 8.07
CA GLU A 233 -12.80 -13.50 7.21
C GLU A 233 -11.40 -12.99 6.83
N PRO A 234 -11.20 -12.55 5.57
CA PRO A 234 -9.90 -12.10 5.11
C PRO A 234 -9.41 -10.92 5.94
N PHE A 235 -8.19 -11.00 6.45
CA PHE A 235 -7.56 -9.93 7.21
C PHE A 235 -7.09 -8.77 6.32
N LEU A 236 -6.88 -9.04 5.02
CA LEU A 236 -6.43 -8.07 4.05
C LEU A 236 -7.42 -8.01 2.88
N GLN A 237 -7.95 -6.83 2.63
CA GLN A 237 -8.77 -6.55 1.47
C GLN A 237 -8.12 -5.47 0.63
N GLU A 238 -7.86 -5.79 -0.63
CA GLU A 238 -7.23 -4.88 -1.59
C GLU A 238 -8.27 -4.36 -2.58
N TRP A 239 -8.25 -3.07 -2.82
CA TRP A 239 -9.08 -2.42 -3.84
C TRP A 239 -8.19 -1.86 -4.93
N PRO A 240 -8.05 -2.60 -6.03
CA PRO A 240 -7.15 -2.23 -7.09
C PRO A 240 -7.70 -1.10 -7.96
N LEU A 241 -6.80 -0.21 -8.35
CA LEU A 241 -6.99 0.85 -9.32
C LEU A 241 -6.00 0.66 -10.47
N LYS A 242 -6.48 0.66 -11.69
CA LYS A 242 -5.62 0.75 -12.88
C LYS A 242 -5.64 2.19 -13.38
N ILE A 243 -4.45 2.76 -13.63
CA ILE A 243 -4.29 4.06 -14.25
C ILE A 243 -3.33 3.97 -15.43
N ASP A 244 -3.71 4.60 -16.53
CA ASP A 244 -2.88 4.74 -17.72
C ASP A 244 -2.48 6.22 -17.84
N ILE A 245 -1.17 6.47 -17.92
CA ILE A 245 -0.59 7.81 -17.96
C ILE A 245 0.40 7.88 -19.12
N THR A 246 0.37 8.97 -19.87
CA THR A 246 1.34 9.24 -20.94
C THR A 246 2.22 10.41 -20.56
N GLY A 247 3.52 10.28 -20.81
CA GLY A 247 4.50 11.33 -20.51
C GLY A 247 5.93 10.94 -20.89
N PRO A 248 6.90 11.83 -20.64
CA PRO A 248 8.31 11.47 -20.74
C PRO A 248 8.68 10.34 -19.76
N PRO A 249 9.62 9.44 -20.11
CA PRO A 249 10.00 8.33 -19.22
C PRO A 249 10.46 8.77 -17.84
N GLU A 250 11.22 9.86 -17.75
CA GLU A 250 11.70 10.46 -16.50
C GLU A 250 10.56 10.94 -15.61
N THR A 251 9.54 11.57 -16.20
CA THR A 251 8.35 12.04 -15.50
C THR A 251 7.57 10.86 -14.92
N LEU A 252 7.36 9.80 -15.73
CA LEU A 252 6.65 8.61 -15.26
C LEU A 252 7.43 7.86 -14.17
N THR A 253 8.75 7.86 -14.24
CA THR A 253 9.61 7.31 -13.19
C THR A 253 9.46 8.11 -11.90
N ALA A 254 9.47 9.44 -11.97
CA ALA A 254 9.25 10.30 -10.80
C ALA A 254 7.85 10.07 -10.17
N VAL A 255 6.82 9.91 -11.00
CA VAL A 255 5.47 9.53 -10.52
C VAL A 255 5.52 8.20 -9.77
N LEU A 256 6.19 7.17 -10.33
CA LEU A 256 6.31 5.88 -9.66
C LEU A 256 7.07 5.97 -8.34
N ASP A 257 8.21 6.65 -8.31
CA ASP A 257 9.02 6.83 -7.10
C ASP A 257 8.20 7.49 -5.99
N LEU A 258 7.41 8.51 -6.34
CA LEU A 258 6.53 9.17 -5.39
C LEU A 258 5.34 8.29 -4.94
N LEU A 259 4.78 7.46 -5.80
CA LEU A 259 3.68 6.56 -5.46
C LEU A 259 4.15 5.35 -4.66
N THR A 260 5.39 4.92 -4.84
CA THR A 260 6.00 3.80 -4.11
C THR A 260 6.72 4.24 -2.83
N ASP A 261 6.73 5.53 -2.52
CA ASP A 261 7.28 6.04 -1.26
C ASP A 261 6.61 5.30 -0.09
N PRO A 262 7.39 4.63 0.78
CA PRO A 262 6.89 3.89 1.93
C PRO A 262 5.98 4.69 2.87
N MET A 263 6.12 6.01 2.86
CA MET A 263 5.30 6.91 3.68
C MET A 263 3.90 7.18 3.09
N ARG A 264 3.63 6.70 1.87
CA ARG A 264 2.33 6.88 1.22
C ARG A 264 1.45 5.64 1.36
N PRO A 265 0.13 5.82 1.42
CA PRO A 265 -0.80 4.72 1.59
C PRO A 265 -1.11 3.95 0.30
N THR A 266 -0.27 4.01 -0.71
CA THR A 266 -0.44 3.30 -1.97
C THR A 266 0.47 2.10 -2.04
N ALA A 267 -0.07 0.97 -2.51
CA ALA A 267 0.71 -0.21 -2.84
C ALA A 267 0.74 -0.39 -4.36
N LEU A 268 1.92 -0.63 -4.91
CA LEU A 268 2.10 -0.89 -6.34
C LEU A 268 2.00 -2.39 -6.60
N GLY A 269 1.12 -2.79 -7.51
CA GLY A 269 0.94 -4.18 -7.90
C GLY A 269 1.73 -4.55 -9.15
N SER A 270 1.55 -3.80 -10.22
CA SER A 270 2.26 -4.04 -11.47
C SER A 270 2.42 -2.76 -12.29
N THR A 271 3.44 -2.76 -13.12
CA THR A 271 3.70 -1.68 -14.09
C THR A 271 3.93 -2.28 -15.46
N SER A 272 3.47 -1.60 -16.50
CA SER A 272 3.84 -1.90 -17.87
C SER A 272 4.10 -0.60 -18.64
N TRP A 273 5.06 -0.63 -19.54
CA TRP A 273 5.51 0.53 -20.30
C TRP A 273 5.41 0.24 -21.78
N LYS A 274 4.82 1.17 -22.55
CA LYS A 274 4.68 1.05 -23.98
C LYS A 274 5.11 2.35 -24.65
N GLN A 275 5.92 2.26 -25.68
CA GLN A 275 6.27 3.44 -26.48
C GLN A 275 5.02 3.94 -27.24
N VAL A 276 4.81 5.25 -27.22
CA VAL A 276 3.70 5.85 -27.95
C VAL A 276 4.09 5.97 -29.42
N ALA A 277 3.36 5.27 -30.30
CA ALA A 277 3.64 5.31 -31.72
C ALA A 277 3.56 6.74 -32.27
N LYS A 278 4.55 7.13 -33.08
CA LYS A 278 4.65 8.43 -33.76
C LYS A 278 4.87 9.67 -32.85
N LYS A 279 5.15 9.48 -31.54
CA LYS A 279 5.49 10.58 -30.65
C LYS A 279 6.85 10.26 -30.01
N GLU A 280 7.93 10.83 -30.56
CA GLU A 280 9.27 10.66 -29.99
C GLU A 280 9.33 11.19 -28.56
N GLY A 281 9.98 10.44 -27.67
CA GLY A 281 10.18 10.83 -26.27
C GLY A 281 8.98 10.59 -25.33
N LEU A 282 7.84 10.09 -25.82
CA LEU A 282 6.70 9.78 -24.97
C LEU A 282 6.50 8.27 -24.80
N VAL A 283 6.19 7.88 -23.59
CA VAL A 283 5.80 6.51 -23.23
C VAL A 283 4.45 6.53 -22.53
N LYS A 284 3.70 5.46 -22.69
CA LYS A 284 2.50 5.19 -21.91
C LYS A 284 2.85 4.22 -20.80
N GLY A 285 2.62 4.60 -19.57
CA GLY A 285 2.72 3.76 -18.37
C GLY A 285 1.34 3.28 -17.95
N GLU A 286 1.19 1.98 -17.76
CA GLU A 286 0.02 1.38 -17.13
C GLU A 286 0.43 0.96 -15.71
N PHE A 287 -0.25 1.48 -14.70
CA PHE A 287 0.04 1.19 -13.30
C PHE A 287 -1.17 0.57 -12.61
N LYS A 288 -0.95 -0.55 -11.95
CA LYS A 288 -1.94 -1.16 -11.06
C LYS A 288 -1.56 -0.82 -9.62
N LEU A 289 -2.41 -0.06 -8.96
CA LEU A 289 -2.21 0.43 -7.61
C LEU A 289 -3.30 -0.13 -6.70
N TYR A 290 -3.06 -0.17 -5.40
CA TYR A 290 -4.00 -0.69 -4.43
C TYR A 290 -4.25 0.31 -3.31
N SER A 291 -5.51 0.47 -2.93
CA SER A 291 -5.90 0.87 -1.59
C SER A 291 -6.09 -0.39 -0.75
N VAL A 292 -5.52 -0.41 0.44
CA VAL A 292 -5.48 -1.60 1.29
C VAL A 292 -6.29 -1.35 2.56
N ARG A 293 -7.17 -2.30 2.88
CA ARG A 293 -7.88 -2.37 4.15
C ARG A 293 -7.34 -3.54 4.96
N VAL A 294 -6.94 -3.26 6.19
CA VAL A 294 -6.52 -4.27 7.16
C VAL A 294 -7.60 -4.39 8.23
N ARG A 295 -8.04 -5.60 8.52
CA ARG A 295 -8.95 -5.83 9.65
C ARG A 295 -8.17 -5.97 10.95
N PRO A 296 -8.60 -5.36 12.05
CA PRO A 296 -7.93 -5.49 13.34
C PRO A 296 -8.00 -6.94 13.84
N ALA A 297 -6.97 -7.36 14.57
CA ALA A 297 -6.84 -8.73 15.10
C ALA A 297 -8.05 -9.13 15.97
N ALA A 298 -8.63 -8.20 16.72
CA ALA A 298 -9.85 -8.43 17.51
C ALA A 298 -11.03 -8.93 16.67
N SER A 299 -11.22 -8.36 15.46
CA SER A 299 -12.31 -8.78 14.57
C SER A 299 -12.07 -10.16 13.93
N LEU A 300 -10.85 -10.70 14.05
CA LEU A 300 -10.46 -12.02 13.55
C LEU A 300 -10.48 -13.09 14.65
N GLY A 301 -10.89 -12.76 15.88
CA GLY A 301 -10.83 -13.67 17.01
C GLY A 301 -9.41 -14.08 17.42
N LEU A 302 -8.41 -13.29 17.03
CA LEU A 302 -7.01 -13.51 17.32
C LEU A 302 -6.53 -12.80 18.59
N GLU A 303 -7.42 -12.19 19.37
CA GLU A 303 -7.08 -11.73 20.71
C GLU A 303 -6.69 -12.95 21.54
N LYS A 304 -5.41 -13.03 21.91
CA LYS A 304 -4.96 -13.98 22.90
C LYS A 304 -5.79 -13.74 24.17
N GLU A 305 -6.49 -14.78 24.64
CA GLU A 305 -6.86 -14.86 26.04
C GLU A 305 -5.54 -14.75 26.83
N GLU A 306 -5.22 -13.54 27.31
CA GLU A 306 -4.22 -13.36 28.33
C GLU A 306 -4.81 -13.96 29.62
N GLY A 307 -4.48 -15.25 29.84
CA GLY A 307 -4.72 -15.97 31.08
C GLY A 307 -3.59 -15.74 32.08
#